data_19243feb1c7380a8517502780f55f50a
#
_entry.id   19243feb1c7380a8517502780f55f50a
#
_cell.length_a   1.000
_cell.length_b   1.000
_cell.length_c   1.000
_cell.angle_alpha   90.00
_cell.angle_beta   90.00
_cell.angle_gamma   90.00
#
_symmetry.space_group_name_H-M   'P 1'
#
loop_
_entity.id
_entity.type
_entity.pdbx_description
1 polymer ?
#
loop_
_entity_poly.entity_id
_entity_poly.type
_entity_poly.pdbx_seq_one_letter_code
_entity_poly.pdbx_strand_id
1 'polypeptide(L)'
;MSSKPRILFVSHEMNPYIQISEIAHAALQLPKNMQEKGMEIRVLMPRYGSINERKHRLHEVVRLSGINIVIGENDNPLIIKVASLPQARMQVYFLDNEDYFHRKQGIRDDKGKFFADNHERMIFFNKGVLETIVKLG
;
A
#
# COMPACT_ATOMS: atom_id res chain seq x y z
N MET A 1 6.06 -16.87 27.50
CA MET A 1 5.89 -17.13 26.05
C MET A 1 6.23 -15.88 25.27
N SER A 2 7.15 -15.98 24.36
CA SER A 2 7.44 -14.89 23.45
C SER A 2 6.40 -14.87 22.35
N SER A 3 5.76 -13.73 22.14
CA SER A 3 4.89 -13.53 21.00
C SER A 3 5.73 -13.39 19.74
N LYS A 4 5.15 -13.76 18.59
CA LYS A 4 5.81 -13.52 17.31
C LYS A 4 5.93 -12.03 17.07
N PRO A 5 7.07 -11.55 16.54
CA PRO A 5 7.15 -10.15 16.11
C PRO A 5 6.09 -9.84 15.07
N ARG A 6 5.43 -8.71 15.22
CA ARG A 6 4.44 -8.22 14.27
C ARG A 6 5.05 -7.05 13.53
N ILE A 7 5.17 -7.20 12.22
CA ILE A 7 5.89 -6.23 11.39
C ILE A 7 4.97 -5.76 10.28
N LEU A 8 4.89 -4.44 10.10
CA LEU A 8 4.25 -3.82 8.95
C LEU A 8 5.35 -3.30 8.05
N PHE A 9 5.42 -3.86 6.85
CA PHE A 9 6.38 -3.45 5.84
C PHE A 9 5.72 -2.48 4.87
N VAL A 10 6.22 -1.25 4.81
CA VAL A 10 5.63 -0.19 3.98
C VAL A 10 6.54 0.04 2.76
N SER A 11 5.96 0.00 1.57
CA SER A 11 6.70 0.22 0.34
C SER A 11 5.84 0.94 -0.68
N HIS A 12 6.47 1.64 -1.61
CA HIS A 12 5.79 2.29 -2.73
C HIS A 12 5.62 1.38 -3.93
N GLU A 13 6.33 0.27 -3.96
CA GLU A 13 6.23 -0.70 -5.04
C GLU A 13 6.49 -2.10 -4.50
N MET A 14 5.92 -3.09 -5.18
CA MET A 14 6.08 -4.49 -4.81
C MET A 14 5.64 -5.39 -5.97
N ASN A 15 6.46 -6.38 -6.31
CA ASN A 15 6.04 -7.42 -7.23
C ASN A 15 5.03 -8.35 -6.55
N PRO A 16 4.03 -8.86 -7.24
CA PRO A 16 3.75 -8.73 -8.67
C PRO A 16 2.86 -7.55 -9.05
N TYR A 17 2.57 -6.64 -8.13
CA TYR A 17 1.57 -5.60 -8.34
C TYR A 17 2.06 -4.46 -9.22
N ILE A 18 3.20 -3.89 -8.88
CA ILE A 18 3.82 -2.82 -9.67
C ILE A 18 5.33 -2.86 -9.47
N GLN A 19 6.06 -2.71 -10.57
CA GLN A 19 7.52 -2.60 -10.53
C GLN A 19 7.95 -1.31 -11.20
N ILE A 20 8.50 -0.40 -10.39
CA ILE A 20 9.08 0.85 -10.86
C ILE A 20 10.61 0.71 -10.91
N SER A 21 11.18 0.00 -9.95
CA SER A 21 12.61 -0.24 -9.81
C SER A 21 12.87 -1.64 -9.24
N GLU A 22 14.12 -1.94 -8.92
CA GLU A 22 14.49 -3.20 -8.28
C GLU A 22 13.95 -3.33 -6.84
N ILE A 23 13.54 -2.21 -6.25
CA ILE A 23 12.94 -2.21 -4.91
C ILE A 23 11.69 -3.10 -4.87
N ALA A 24 10.93 -3.17 -5.97
CA ALA A 24 9.74 -4.01 -6.04
C ALA A 24 10.04 -5.48 -5.78
N HIS A 25 11.17 -5.97 -6.25
CA HIS A 25 11.63 -7.34 -6.01
C HIS A 25 12.00 -7.54 -4.53
N ALA A 26 12.75 -6.60 -3.97
CA ALA A 26 13.13 -6.65 -2.56
C ALA A 26 11.91 -6.56 -1.64
N ALA A 27 10.92 -5.75 -2.02
CA ALA A 27 9.68 -5.60 -1.26
C ALA A 27 8.86 -6.88 -1.23
N LEU A 28 9.04 -7.77 -2.19
CA LEU A 28 8.44 -9.10 -2.18
C LEU A 28 9.29 -10.08 -1.38
N GLN A 29 10.59 -10.14 -1.67
CA GLN A 29 11.46 -11.17 -1.11
C GLN A 29 11.72 -10.99 0.38
N LEU A 30 11.95 -9.76 0.83
CA LEU A 30 12.28 -9.52 2.24
C LEU A 30 11.13 -9.87 3.19
N PRO A 31 9.91 -9.37 3.00
CA PRO A 31 8.79 -9.79 3.85
C PRO A 31 8.51 -11.29 3.78
N LYS A 32 8.62 -11.87 2.59
CA LYS A 32 8.41 -13.30 2.40
C LYS A 32 9.40 -14.12 3.22
N ASN A 33 10.69 -13.75 3.18
CA ASN A 33 11.72 -14.44 3.96
C ASN A 33 11.49 -14.29 5.46
N MET A 34 11.07 -13.12 5.90
CA MET A 34 10.79 -12.87 7.31
C MET A 34 9.59 -13.70 7.79
N GLN A 35 8.57 -13.83 6.96
CA GLN A 35 7.42 -14.68 7.29
C GLN A 35 7.81 -16.14 7.41
N GLU A 36 8.68 -16.63 6.53
CA GLU A 36 9.18 -17.99 6.58
C GLU A 36 9.98 -18.27 7.87
N LYS A 37 10.53 -17.22 8.47
CA LYS A 37 11.24 -17.33 9.76
C LYS A 37 10.31 -17.19 10.97
N GLY A 38 9.02 -17.17 10.75
CA GLY A 38 8.02 -17.17 11.82
C GLY A 38 7.55 -15.80 12.28
N MET A 39 7.91 -14.74 11.57
CA MET A 39 7.43 -13.39 11.88
C MET A 39 6.05 -13.17 11.27
N GLU A 40 5.21 -12.40 11.95
CA GLU A 40 3.90 -12.02 11.42
C GLU A 40 4.07 -10.74 10.62
N ILE A 41 3.94 -10.85 9.29
CA ILE A 41 4.24 -9.75 8.37
C ILE A 41 2.97 -9.36 7.62
N ARG A 42 2.74 -8.04 7.52
CA ARG A 42 1.78 -7.45 6.60
C ARG A 42 2.49 -6.38 5.79
N VAL A 43 2.08 -6.21 4.54
CA VAL A 43 2.66 -5.22 3.64
C VAL A 43 1.62 -4.15 3.35
N LEU A 44 2.07 -2.91 3.23
CA LEU A 44 1.21 -1.77 2.94
C LEU A 44 1.84 -0.95 1.81
N MET A 45 1.04 -0.62 0.81
CA MET A 45 1.50 0.15 -0.33
C MET A 45 0.37 0.99 -0.93
N PRO A 46 0.70 2.03 -1.74
CA PRO A 46 -0.32 2.77 -2.46
C PRO A 46 -0.97 1.92 -3.55
N ARG A 47 -2.26 2.12 -3.79
CA ARG A 47 -2.96 1.48 -4.89
C ARG A 47 -2.87 2.38 -6.13
N TYR A 48 -1.82 2.24 -6.90
CA TYR A 48 -1.69 2.97 -8.15
C TYR A 48 -2.69 2.48 -9.19
N GLY A 49 -3.09 3.38 -10.09
CA GLY A 49 -4.09 3.07 -11.11
C GLY A 49 -3.70 1.95 -12.08
N SER A 50 -2.39 1.68 -12.22
CA SER A 50 -1.89 0.58 -13.05
C SER A 50 -2.06 -0.79 -12.42
N ILE A 51 -2.37 -0.86 -11.13
CA ILE A 51 -2.56 -2.15 -10.45
C ILE A 51 -3.91 -2.73 -10.86
N ASN A 52 -3.89 -3.91 -11.45
CA ASN A 52 -5.10 -4.58 -11.90
C ASN A 52 -5.78 -5.27 -10.72
N GLU A 53 -6.84 -4.65 -10.20
CA GLU A 53 -7.55 -5.15 -9.03
C GLU A 53 -8.21 -6.51 -9.25
N ARG A 54 -8.73 -6.74 -10.46
CA ARG A 54 -9.38 -8.01 -10.79
C ARG A 54 -8.37 -9.15 -10.87
N LYS A 55 -7.26 -8.91 -11.56
CA LYS A 55 -6.21 -9.91 -11.73
C LYS A 55 -5.61 -10.34 -10.39
N HIS A 56 -5.38 -9.39 -9.51
CA HIS A 56 -4.76 -9.65 -8.21
C HIS A 56 -5.77 -9.87 -7.09
N ARG A 57 -7.07 -9.83 -7.41
CA ARG A 57 -8.16 -10.09 -6.47
C ARG A 57 -8.14 -9.18 -5.26
N LEU A 58 -8.00 -7.88 -5.50
CA LEU A 58 -8.11 -6.89 -4.44
C LEU A 58 -9.56 -6.77 -3.97
N HIS A 59 -9.75 -6.73 -2.66
CA HIS A 59 -11.05 -6.53 -2.04
C HIS A 59 -11.00 -5.35 -1.10
N GLU A 60 -12.06 -4.54 -1.09
CA GLU A 60 -12.15 -3.44 -0.13
C GLU A 60 -12.37 -4.01 1.28
N VAL A 61 -11.63 -3.47 2.23
CA VAL A 61 -11.82 -3.80 3.65
C VAL A 61 -12.70 -2.71 4.24
N VAL A 62 -14.01 -2.95 4.21
CA VAL A 62 -15.00 -1.93 4.56
C VAL A 62 -14.82 -1.41 5.99
N ARG A 63 -14.52 -2.30 6.94
CA ARG A 63 -14.33 -1.90 8.35
C ARG A 63 -13.12 -0.99 8.58
N LEU A 64 -12.17 -0.99 7.67
CA LEU A 64 -10.97 -0.14 7.76
C LEU A 64 -11.07 1.10 6.88
N SER A 65 -12.00 1.11 5.93
CA SER A 65 -12.17 2.19 4.97
C SER A 65 -13.01 3.33 5.53
N GLY A 66 -12.93 4.49 4.86
CA GLY A 66 -13.76 5.64 5.20
C GLY A 66 -13.11 6.61 6.18
N ILE A 67 -11.87 6.39 6.56
CA ILE A 67 -11.14 7.37 7.37
C ILE A 67 -10.91 8.62 6.52
N ASN A 68 -11.23 9.77 7.08
CA ASN A 68 -10.96 11.03 6.41
C ASN A 68 -9.53 11.50 6.72
N ILE A 69 -8.72 11.65 5.68
CA ILE A 69 -7.35 12.18 5.81
C ILE A 69 -7.40 13.66 5.42
N VAL A 70 -7.24 14.52 6.41
CA VAL A 70 -7.28 15.97 6.19
C VAL A 70 -5.88 16.45 5.77
N ILE A 71 -5.84 17.17 4.64
CA ILE A 71 -4.62 17.81 4.14
C ILE A 71 -4.97 19.27 3.88
N GLY A 72 -4.41 20.18 4.70
CA GLY A 72 -4.83 21.58 4.67
C GLY A 72 -6.30 21.71 5.05
N GLU A 73 -7.11 22.21 4.13
CA GLU A 73 -8.55 22.34 4.33
C GLU A 73 -9.36 21.27 3.59
N ASN A 74 -8.68 20.35 2.93
CA ASN A 74 -9.33 19.36 2.08
C ASN A 74 -9.49 18.03 2.80
N ASP A 75 -10.67 17.42 2.62
CA ASP A 75 -10.99 16.10 3.09
C ASP A 75 -10.67 15.09 2.00
N ASN A 76 -10.00 13.99 2.38
CA ASN A 76 -9.63 12.95 1.44
C ASN A 76 -9.96 11.59 2.05
N PRO A 77 -10.97 10.88 1.51
CA PRO A 77 -11.33 9.58 2.06
C PRO A 77 -10.27 8.53 1.76
N LEU A 78 -9.91 7.76 2.77
CA LEU A 78 -8.99 6.64 2.65
C LEU A 78 -9.79 5.36 2.45
N ILE A 79 -9.55 4.70 1.34
CA ILE A 79 -10.10 3.38 1.04
C ILE A 79 -8.98 2.37 1.20
N ILE A 80 -9.24 1.31 1.94
CA ILE A 80 -8.25 0.25 2.16
C ILE A 80 -8.71 -1.02 1.46
N LYS A 81 -7.84 -1.55 0.62
CA LYS A 81 -8.06 -2.81 -0.09
C LYS A 81 -7.00 -3.81 0.33
N VAL A 82 -7.29 -5.08 0.17
CA VAL A 82 -6.37 -6.15 0.55
C VAL A 82 -6.33 -7.22 -0.53
N ALA A 83 -5.15 -7.80 -0.70
CA ALA A 83 -4.95 -9.00 -1.51
C ALA A 83 -4.02 -9.94 -0.77
N SER A 84 -4.16 -11.24 -1.04
CA SER A 84 -3.23 -12.24 -0.53
C SER A 84 -2.28 -12.67 -1.64
N LEU A 85 -1.00 -12.74 -1.34
CA LEU A 85 -0.02 -13.30 -2.28
C LEU A 85 -0.29 -14.79 -2.44
N PRO A 86 -0.46 -15.29 -3.68
CA PRO A 86 -0.88 -16.68 -3.89
C PRO A 86 0.08 -17.72 -3.29
N GLN A 87 1.37 -17.42 -3.25
CA GLN A 87 2.38 -18.38 -2.86
C GLN A 87 2.89 -18.25 -1.43
N ALA A 88 2.54 -17.17 -0.75
CA ALA A 88 3.14 -16.84 0.54
C ALA A 88 2.14 -16.64 1.67
N ARG A 89 0.85 -16.70 1.41
CA ARG A 89 -0.23 -16.42 2.38
C ARG A 89 -0.02 -15.10 3.13
N MET A 90 0.65 -14.17 2.48
CA MET A 90 0.95 -12.87 3.06
C MET A 90 -0.08 -11.85 2.58
N GLN A 91 -0.64 -11.08 3.51
CA GLN A 91 -1.61 -10.06 3.18
C GLN A 91 -0.91 -8.77 2.79
N VAL A 92 -1.34 -8.19 1.67
CA VAL A 92 -0.87 -6.89 1.19
C VAL A 92 -2.05 -5.93 1.22
N TYR A 93 -1.91 -4.84 1.96
CA TYR A 93 -2.92 -3.80 2.06
C TYR A 93 -2.57 -2.66 1.13
N PHE A 94 -3.59 -2.13 0.47
CA PHE A 94 -3.45 -1.05 -0.50
C PHE A 94 -4.21 0.16 0.01
N LEU A 95 -3.51 1.28 0.13
CA LEU A 95 -4.15 2.56 0.45
C LEU A 95 -4.57 3.21 -0.86
N ASP A 96 -5.87 3.49 -0.97
CA ASP A 96 -6.45 4.03 -2.19
C ASP A 96 -7.14 5.36 -1.93
N ASN A 97 -7.05 6.24 -2.88
CA ASN A 97 -7.81 7.46 -2.99
C ASN A 97 -7.90 7.81 -4.45
N GLU A 98 -9.12 8.04 -4.92
CA GLU A 98 -9.37 8.25 -6.34
C GLU A 98 -8.56 9.43 -6.90
N ASP A 99 -8.45 10.51 -6.14
CA ASP A 99 -7.76 11.71 -6.62
C ASP A 99 -6.25 11.57 -6.65
N TYR A 100 -5.66 10.86 -5.68
CA TYR A 100 -4.21 10.81 -5.54
C TYR A 100 -3.57 9.59 -6.21
N PHE A 101 -4.24 8.44 -6.20
CA PHE A 101 -3.60 7.20 -6.63
C PHE A 101 -4.21 6.58 -7.89
N HIS A 102 -5.27 7.13 -8.42
CA HIS A 102 -5.92 6.61 -9.62
C HIS A 102 -5.17 6.99 -10.90
N ARG A 103 -3.85 6.98 -10.85
CA ARG A 103 -2.94 7.33 -11.94
C ARG A 103 -2.11 6.12 -12.31
N LYS A 104 -1.79 5.99 -13.60
CA LYS A 104 -1.04 4.83 -14.10
C LYS A 104 0.37 4.77 -13.57
N GLN A 105 1.01 5.94 -13.43
CA GLN A 105 2.40 6.03 -13.02
C GLN A 105 2.51 6.26 -11.52
N GLY A 106 3.69 5.93 -10.96
CA GLY A 106 3.95 6.15 -9.55
C GLY A 106 4.03 7.61 -9.17
N ILE A 107 5.16 8.26 -9.49
CA ILE A 107 5.41 9.66 -9.14
C ILE A 107 5.62 10.57 -10.35
N ARG A 108 5.64 9.99 -11.56
CA ARG A 108 5.84 10.72 -12.82
C ARG A 108 4.71 10.42 -13.79
N ASP A 109 4.42 11.38 -14.65
CA ASP A 109 3.44 11.19 -15.72
C ASP A 109 4.04 10.41 -16.91
N ASP A 110 3.25 10.23 -17.98
CA ASP A 110 3.68 9.49 -19.17
C ASP A 110 4.88 10.15 -19.86
N LYS A 111 5.11 11.43 -19.63
CA LYS A 111 6.21 12.18 -20.21
C LYS A 111 7.44 12.22 -19.30
N GLY A 112 7.41 11.52 -18.17
CA GLY A 112 8.50 11.48 -17.22
C GLY A 112 8.57 12.67 -16.27
N LYS A 113 7.57 13.52 -16.28
CA LYS A 113 7.52 14.70 -15.41
C LYS A 113 6.90 14.34 -14.07
N PHE A 114 7.45 14.84 -12.97
CA PHE A 114 6.87 14.65 -11.65
C PHE A 114 5.47 15.27 -11.57
N PHE A 115 4.56 14.58 -10.90
CA PHE A 115 3.24 15.16 -10.61
C PHE A 115 3.39 16.35 -9.67
N ALA A 116 2.64 17.41 -9.95
CA ALA A 116 2.71 18.63 -9.15
C ALA A 116 2.27 18.43 -7.71
N ASP A 117 1.39 17.46 -7.45
CA ASP A 117 0.86 17.18 -6.13
C ASP A 117 1.53 16.00 -5.42
N ASN A 118 2.73 15.61 -5.84
CA ASN A 118 3.43 14.47 -5.22
C ASN A 118 3.60 14.65 -3.71
N HIS A 119 3.90 15.86 -3.25
CA HIS A 119 4.06 16.09 -1.81
C HIS A 119 2.76 15.86 -1.05
N GLU A 120 1.62 16.25 -1.59
CA GLU A 120 0.31 15.98 -0.97
C GLU A 120 -0.01 14.48 -0.99
N ARG A 121 0.33 13.81 -2.09
CA ARG A 121 0.15 12.37 -2.21
C ARG A 121 0.96 11.62 -1.15
N MET A 122 2.18 12.07 -0.89
CA MET A 122 3.03 11.45 0.13
C MET A 122 2.51 11.74 1.54
N ILE A 123 2.02 12.95 1.80
CA ILE A 123 1.39 13.28 3.07
C ILE A 123 0.16 12.39 3.29
N PHE A 124 -0.67 12.24 2.27
CA PHE A 124 -1.84 11.36 2.34
C PHE A 124 -1.44 9.93 2.67
N PHE A 125 -0.45 9.40 1.96
CA PHE A 125 0.01 8.05 2.17
C PHE A 125 0.56 7.85 3.60
N ASN A 126 1.42 8.76 4.05
CA ASN A 126 2.02 8.65 5.38
C ASN A 126 0.99 8.76 6.50
N LYS A 127 0.05 9.69 6.41
CA LYS A 127 -1.05 9.79 7.37
C LYS A 127 -1.93 8.54 7.33
N GLY A 128 -2.20 8.03 6.11
CA GLY A 128 -2.97 6.82 5.93
C GLY A 128 -2.31 5.60 6.54
N VAL A 129 -0.99 5.49 6.44
CA VAL A 129 -0.23 4.40 7.09
C VAL A 129 -0.43 4.45 8.60
N LEU A 130 -0.29 5.61 9.21
CA LEU A 130 -0.45 5.77 10.66
C LEU A 130 -1.87 5.40 11.12
N GLU A 131 -2.88 5.88 10.40
CA GLU A 131 -4.27 5.55 10.72
C GLU A 131 -4.57 4.06 10.54
N THR A 132 -3.98 3.44 9.53
CA THR A 132 -4.13 2.00 9.29
C THR A 132 -3.52 1.19 10.42
N ILE A 133 -2.33 1.58 10.90
CA ILE A 133 -1.67 0.91 12.02
C ILE A 133 -2.59 0.91 13.25
N VAL A 134 -3.18 2.05 13.57
CA VAL A 134 -4.09 2.18 14.71
C VAL A 134 -5.29 1.26 14.55
N LYS A 135 -5.88 1.19 13.38
CA LYS A 135 -7.08 0.39 13.13
C LYS A 135 -6.80 -1.12 13.05
N LEU A 136 -5.63 -1.51 12.57
CA LEU A 136 -5.26 -2.92 12.53
C LEU A 136 -4.99 -3.48 13.92
N GLY A 137 -4.59 -2.63 14.83
CA GLY A 137 -4.27 -3.04 16.20
C GLY A 137 -2.88 -3.65 16.29
#